data_77984519db5f7ae5ecc4b71dd218cc3f
#
_entry.id   77984519db5f7ae5ecc4b71dd218cc3f
#
_cell.length_a   1.000
_cell.length_b   1.000
_cell.length_c   1.000
_cell.angle_alpha   90.00
_cell.angle_beta   90.00
_cell.angle_gamma   90.00
#
_symmetry.space_group_name_H-M   'P 1'
#
loop_
_entity.id
_entity.type
_entity.pdbx_description
1 polymer ?
#
loop_
_entity_poly.entity_id
_entity_poly.type
_entity_poly.pdbx_seq_one_letter_code
_entity_poly.pdbx_strand_id
1 'polypeptide(L)'
;YLIGTMIEVPRAAITADEIATEAEFFSFGTNDLTQMGYGFSRDDAGKFLSDYESKGIFEKSPFEVLDQKGIGKLMEIAVDLGKKTRANIKLGICGEHGGEPSSVEFCHRLGLDYVSCSPYRVPIARLAAAQAVIKESINVTRDK
;
A
#
# COMPACT_ATOMS: atom_id res chain seq x y z
N TYR A 1 10.47 -10.24 19.81
CA TYR A 1 9.59 -10.22 18.64
C TYR A 1 8.50 -9.16 18.82
N LEU A 2 7.95 -8.67 17.72
CA LEU A 2 6.81 -7.77 17.72
C LEU A 2 5.53 -8.54 17.42
N ILE A 3 4.42 -8.10 18.01
CA ILE A 3 3.08 -8.60 17.70
C ILE A 3 2.34 -7.51 16.95
N GLY A 4 1.80 -7.83 15.79
CA GLY A 4 1.07 -6.87 14.97
C GLY A 4 -0.03 -7.54 14.17
N THR A 5 -0.63 -6.79 13.28
CA THR A 5 -1.76 -7.29 12.49
C THR A 5 -1.70 -6.79 11.05
N MET A 6 -2.47 -7.44 10.18
CA MET A 6 -2.74 -6.93 8.85
C MET A 6 -3.88 -5.91 8.88
N ILE A 7 -3.70 -4.82 8.13
CA ILE A 7 -4.77 -3.90 7.78
C ILE A 7 -5.17 -4.23 6.35
N GLU A 8 -6.22 -5.00 6.20
CA GLU A 8 -6.63 -5.55 4.90
C GLU A 8 -8.15 -5.51 4.67
N VAL A 9 -8.90 -4.96 5.63
CA VAL A 9 -10.32 -4.65 5.44
C VAL A 9 -10.56 -3.17 5.71
N PRO A 10 -11.48 -2.51 4.99
CA PRO A 10 -11.75 -1.07 5.17
C PRO A 10 -12.06 -0.69 6.61
N ARG A 11 -12.81 -1.52 7.34
CA ARG A 11 -13.11 -1.26 8.74
C ARG A 11 -11.85 -1.17 9.61
N ALA A 12 -10.88 -2.07 9.41
CA ALA A 12 -9.61 -2.01 10.15
C ALA A 12 -8.83 -0.72 9.85
N ALA A 13 -8.89 -0.23 8.60
CA ALA A 13 -8.23 1.03 8.25
C ALA A 13 -8.82 2.23 8.98
N ILE A 14 -10.16 2.30 9.11
CA ILE A 14 -10.86 3.43 9.76
C ILE A 14 -10.92 3.34 11.28
N THR A 15 -10.56 2.20 11.88
CA THR A 15 -10.46 1.97 13.34
C THR A 15 -9.03 1.60 13.76
N ALA A 16 -8.05 2.06 13.00
CA ALA A 16 -6.64 1.69 13.21
C ALA A 16 -6.06 2.25 14.51
N ASP A 17 -6.63 3.32 15.05
CA ASP A 17 -6.32 3.84 16.38
C ASP A 17 -6.63 2.83 17.49
N GLU A 18 -7.80 2.21 17.46
CA GLU A 18 -8.17 1.16 18.42
C GLU A 18 -7.22 -0.03 18.31
N ILE A 19 -6.89 -0.46 17.08
CA ILE A 19 -6.00 -1.59 16.82
C ILE A 19 -4.58 -1.31 17.29
N ALA A 20 -4.10 -0.07 17.11
CA ALA A 20 -2.76 0.36 17.52
C ALA A 20 -2.54 0.37 19.04
N THR A 21 -3.59 0.29 19.84
CA THR A 21 -3.44 0.12 21.30
C THR A 21 -2.75 -1.20 21.64
N GLU A 22 -3.00 -2.24 20.84
CA GLU A 22 -2.46 -3.59 21.03
C GLU A 22 -1.34 -3.92 20.03
N ALA A 23 -1.51 -3.54 18.75
CA ALA A 23 -0.58 -3.89 17.68
C ALA A 23 0.70 -3.03 17.72
N GLU A 24 1.86 -3.68 17.58
CA GLU A 24 3.16 -3.04 17.49
C GLU A 24 3.58 -2.74 16.06
N PHE A 25 2.93 -3.39 15.08
CA PHE A 25 3.09 -3.08 13.66
C PHE A 25 1.80 -3.30 12.87
N PHE A 26 1.69 -2.60 11.74
CA PHE A 26 0.70 -2.86 10.71
C PHE A 26 1.38 -3.37 9.45
N SER A 27 0.81 -4.41 8.85
CA SER A 27 1.13 -4.85 7.50
C SER A 27 -0.10 -4.65 6.61
N PHE A 28 0.00 -3.78 5.60
CA PHE A 28 -1.12 -3.56 4.69
C PHE A 28 -1.27 -4.73 3.73
N GLY A 29 -2.36 -5.49 3.84
CA GLY A 29 -2.77 -6.55 2.93
C GLY A 29 -3.57 -5.97 1.77
N THR A 30 -2.87 -5.32 0.83
CA THR A 30 -3.50 -4.49 -0.19
C THR A 30 -4.30 -5.27 -1.22
N ASN A 31 -4.07 -6.56 -1.40
CA ASN A 31 -4.91 -7.39 -2.25
C ASN A 31 -6.34 -7.49 -1.68
N ASP A 32 -6.46 -7.84 -0.40
CA ASP A 32 -7.75 -7.97 0.26
C ASP A 32 -8.41 -6.61 0.49
N LEU A 33 -7.63 -5.59 0.83
CA LEU A 33 -8.13 -4.23 0.93
C LEU A 33 -8.71 -3.74 -0.42
N THR A 34 -8.08 -4.11 -1.53
CA THR A 34 -8.58 -3.84 -2.89
C THR A 34 -9.87 -4.59 -3.16
N GLN A 35 -9.94 -5.89 -2.88
CA GLN A 35 -11.17 -6.68 -3.02
C GLN A 35 -12.35 -6.04 -2.28
N MET A 36 -12.13 -5.70 -1.02
CA MET A 36 -13.16 -5.13 -0.16
C MET A 36 -13.52 -3.69 -0.58
N GLY A 37 -12.54 -2.89 -0.99
CA GLY A 37 -12.74 -1.50 -1.40
C GLY A 37 -13.48 -1.35 -2.72
N TYR A 38 -13.23 -2.25 -3.67
CA TYR A 38 -13.95 -2.29 -4.96
C TYR A 38 -15.19 -3.17 -4.93
N GLY A 39 -15.36 -4.03 -3.93
CA GLY A 39 -16.38 -5.08 -3.92
C GLY A 39 -16.12 -6.14 -5.00
N PHE A 40 -14.86 -6.39 -5.34
CA PHE A 40 -14.46 -7.39 -6.33
C PHE A 40 -13.99 -8.66 -5.65
N SER A 41 -14.40 -9.83 -6.18
CA SER A 41 -13.74 -11.09 -5.86
C SER A 41 -12.50 -11.21 -6.75
N ARG A 42 -11.31 -11.40 -6.16
CA ARG A 42 -10.05 -11.58 -6.91
C ARG A 42 -10.14 -12.78 -7.84
N ASP A 43 -10.79 -13.86 -7.41
CA ASP A 43 -10.94 -15.10 -8.19
C ASP A 43 -11.89 -14.91 -9.38
N ASP A 44 -12.88 -14.00 -9.28
CA ASP A 44 -13.85 -13.73 -10.33
C ASP A 44 -13.47 -12.52 -11.21
N ALA A 45 -12.64 -11.62 -10.71
CA ALA A 45 -12.31 -10.36 -11.38
C ALA A 45 -11.65 -10.56 -12.76
N GLY A 46 -10.92 -11.65 -12.95
CA GLY A 46 -10.32 -12.00 -14.24
C GLY A 46 -11.33 -12.10 -15.39
N LYS A 47 -12.60 -12.34 -15.10
CA LYS A 47 -13.68 -12.44 -16.11
C LYS A 47 -14.02 -11.09 -16.77
N PHE A 48 -13.78 -9.97 -16.09
CA PHE A 48 -14.16 -8.65 -16.58
C PHE A 48 -13.02 -7.62 -16.57
N LEU A 49 -11.94 -7.82 -15.82
CA LEU A 49 -10.83 -6.86 -15.74
C LEU A 49 -10.14 -6.65 -17.08
N SER A 50 -9.96 -7.70 -17.88
CA SER A 50 -9.40 -7.57 -19.24
C SER A 50 -10.26 -6.67 -20.14
N ASP A 51 -11.60 -6.74 -20.01
CA ASP A 51 -12.52 -5.86 -20.73
C ASP A 51 -12.40 -4.41 -20.23
N TYR A 52 -12.23 -4.21 -18.94
CA TYR A 52 -12.07 -2.87 -18.35
C TYR A 52 -10.75 -2.20 -18.79
N GLU A 53 -9.67 -2.97 -18.88
CA GLU A 53 -8.39 -2.50 -19.41
C GLU A 53 -8.48 -2.18 -20.89
N SER A 54 -9.09 -3.07 -21.69
CA SER A 54 -9.26 -2.87 -23.15
C SER A 54 -10.10 -1.65 -23.49
N LYS A 55 -11.05 -1.29 -22.64
CA LYS A 55 -11.92 -0.12 -22.76
C LYS A 55 -11.34 1.15 -22.10
N GLY A 56 -10.15 1.07 -21.50
CA GLY A 56 -9.53 2.19 -20.82
C GLY A 56 -10.23 2.65 -19.53
N ILE A 57 -11.06 1.78 -18.93
CA ILE A 57 -11.68 2.03 -17.62
C ILE A 57 -10.62 1.97 -16.53
N PHE A 58 -9.73 0.99 -16.62
CA PHE A 58 -8.50 0.92 -15.87
C PHE A 58 -7.30 0.97 -16.82
N GLU A 59 -6.24 1.70 -16.46
CA GLU A 59 -4.96 1.64 -17.16
C GLU A 59 -4.26 0.30 -16.91
N LYS A 60 -4.39 -0.22 -15.69
CA LYS A 60 -3.92 -1.52 -15.23
C LYS A 60 -4.83 -2.06 -14.15
N SER A 61 -4.80 -3.37 -13.98
CA SER A 61 -5.54 -4.03 -12.90
C SER A 61 -5.21 -3.42 -11.54
N PRO A 62 -6.22 -3.09 -10.72
CA PRO A 62 -5.99 -2.60 -9.36
C PRO A 62 -5.39 -3.65 -8.42
N PHE A 63 -5.26 -4.90 -8.85
CA PHE A 63 -4.51 -5.95 -8.16
C PHE A 63 -3.03 -5.99 -8.54
N GLU A 64 -2.63 -5.35 -9.64
CA GLU A 64 -1.23 -5.22 -10.06
C GLU A 64 -0.60 -3.92 -9.61
N VAL A 65 -1.33 -2.82 -9.79
CA VAL A 65 -0.91 -1.47 -9.42
C VAL A 65 -1.88 -0.92 -8.38
N LEU A 66 -1.33 -0.44 -7.28
CA LEU A 66 -2.13 0.09 -6.18
C LEU A 66 -2.99 1.28 -6.62
N ASP A 67 -4.28 1.22 -6.37
CA ASP A 67 -5.16 2.38 -6.45
C ASP A 67 -4.82 3.38 -5.33
N GLN A 68 -3.95 4.33 -5.67
CA GLN A 68 -3.49 5.33 -4.71
C GLN A 68 -4.59 6.30 -4.27
N LYS A 69 -5.64 6.49 -5.10
CA LYS A 69 -6.72 7.45 -4.79
C LYS A 69 -7.78 6.87 -3.85
N GLY A 70 -8.12 5.60 -4.01
CA GLY A 70 -9.11 4.91 -3.19
C GLY A 70 -8.45 4.10 -2.07
N ILE A 71 -7.78 3.02 -2.43
CA ILE A 71 -7.14 2.12 -1.46
C ILE A 71 -6.00 2.83 -0.73
N GLY A 72 -5.21 3.63 -1.45
CA GLY A 72 -4.17 4.47 -0.85
C GLY A 72 -4.72 5.41 0.21
N LYS A 73 -5.93 5.95 0.02
CA LYS A 73 -6.58 6.80 1.02
C LYS A 73 -6.94 6.06 2.31
N LEU A 74 -7.38 4.80 2.20
CA LEU A 74 -7.60 3.96 3.38
C LEU A 74 -6.28 3.70 4.12
N MET A 75 -5.18 3.48 3.38
CA MET A 75 -3.86 3.34 3.99
C MET A 75 -3.41 4.62 4.71
N GLU A 76 -3.59 5.80 4.11
CA GLU A 76 -3.30 7.10 4.74
C GLU A 76 -4.04 7.25 6.07
N ILE A 77 -5.35 6.98 6.09
CA ILE A 77 -6.17 7.03 7.31
C ILE A 77 -5.59 6.10 8.39
N ALA A 78 -5.28 4.86 8.02
CA ALA A 78 -4.74 3.89 8.97
C ALA A 78 -3.36 4.29 9.51
N VAL A 79 -2.49 4.84 8.67
CA VAL A 79 -1.17 5.36 9.07
C VAL A 79 -1.31 6.50 10.06
N ASP A 80 -2.18 7.47 9.76
CA ASP A 80 -2.41 8.64 10.61
C ASP A 80 -2.98 8.24 11.97
N LEU A 81 -4.00 7.39 11.98
CA LEU A 81 -4.62 6.88 13.21
C LEU A 81 -3.64 6.04 14.03
N GLY A 82 -2.93 5.12 13.37
CA GLY A 82 -1.95 4.25 14.02
C GLY A 82 -0.81 5.06 14.67
N LYS A 83 -0.22 6.01 13.94
CA LYS A 83 0.87 6.87 14.45
C LYS A 83 0.41 7.82 15.56
N LYS A 84 -0.83 8.29 15.55
CA LYS A 84 -1.38 9.11 16.65
C LYS A 84 -1.49 8.32 17.95
N THR A 85 -1.85 7.05 17.88
CA THR A 85 -1.97 6.17 19.05
C THR A 85 -0.63 5.60 19.50
N ARG A 86 0.19 5.16 18.55
CA ARG A 86 1.53 4.59 18.79
C ARG A 86 2.54 5.22 17.83
N ALA A 87 3.23 6.26 18.27
CA ALA A 87 4.13 7.06 17.44
C ALA A 87 5.23 6.24 16.74
N ASN A 88 5.67 5.14 17.35
CA ASN A 88 6.72 4.26 16.83
C ASN A 88 6.18 2.96 16.23
N ILE A 89 4.89 2.92 15.90
CA ILE A 89 4.30 1.75 15.22
C ILE A 89 5.04 1.47 13.91
N LYS A 90 5.40 0.20 13.68
CA LYS A 90 6.03 -0.21 12.43
C LYS A 90 4.98 -0.39 11.35
N LEU A 91 5.26 0.11 10.16
CA LEU A 91 4.33 0.12 9.04
C LEU A 91 4.95 -0.54 7.81
N GLY A 92 4.25 -1.46 7.21
CA GLY A 92 4.72 -2.13 6.02
C GLY A 92 3.59 -2.55 5.09
N ILE A 93 3.95 -3.00 3.90
CA ILE A 93 3.03 -3.54 2.90
C ILE A 93 3.48 -4.93 2.48
N CYS A 94 2.54 -5.79 2.14
CA CYS A 94 2.80 -7.09 1.56
C CYS A 94 1.94 -7.32 0.30
N GLY A 95 2.27 -8.36 -0.45
CA GLY A 95 1.58 -8.73 -1.69
C GLY A 95 2.23 -8.15 -2.95
N GLU A 96 1.52 -8.23 -4.07
CA GLU A 96 2.04 -7.84 -5.39
C GLU A 96 2.43 -6.37 -5.47
N HIS A 97 1.67 -5.49 -4.83
CA HIS A 97 1.92 -4.05 -4.80
C HIS A 97 3.27 -3.70 -4.16
N GLY A 98 3.75 -4.51 -3.19
CA GLY A 98 5.06 -4.32 -2.57
C GLY A 98 6.25 -4.50 -3.53
N GLY A 99 6.03 -5.09 -4.70
CA GLY A 99 7.04 -5.26 -5.76
C GLY A 99 6.80 -4.41 -7.01
N GLU A 100 5.76 -3.56 -7.02
CA GLU A 100 5.41 -2.70 -8.15
C GLU A 100 5.96 -1.28 -7.93
N PRO A 101 6.73 -0.71 -8.89
CA PRO A 101 7.49 0.52 -8.67
C PRO A 101 6.68 1.73 -8.20
N SER A 102 5.52 2.01 -8.82
CA SER A 102 4.72 3.19 -8.45
C SER A 102 4.05 3.03 -7.09
N SER A 103 3.70 1.80 -6.73
CA SER A 103 3.18 1.44 -5.42
C SER A 103 4.25 1.55 -4.33
N VAL A 104 5.49 1.13 -4.63
CA VAL A 104 6.65 1.32 -3.72
C VAL A 104 6.94 2.81 -3.51
N GLU A 105 6.89 3.62 -4.55
CA GLU A 105 7.05 5.08 -4.45
C GLU A 105 5.94 5.70 -3.59
N PHE A 106 4.70 5.25 -3.73
CA PHE A 106 3.60 5.67 -2.86
C PHE A 106 3.85 5.29 -1.40
N CYS A 107 4.28 4.05 -1.13
CA CYS A 107 4.62 3.60 0.22
C CYS A 107 5.72 4.46 0.85
N HIS A 108 6.73 4.86 0.07
CA HIS A 108 7.78 5.77 0.53
C HIS A 108 7.19 7.13 0.94
N ARG A 109 6.35 7.75 0.09
CA ARG A 109 5.70 9.04 0.42
C ARG A 109 4.79 8.94 1.66
N LEU A 110 4.14 7.80 1.85
CA LEU A 110 3.28 7.55 3.01
C LEU A 110 4.10 7.29 4.29
N GLY A 111 5.41 7.10 4.17
CA GLY A 111 6.32 6.88 5.30
C GLY A 111 6.19 5.48 5.90
N LEU A 112 6.05 4.45 5.05
CA LEU A 112 6.15 3.06 5.48
C LEU A 112 7.61 2.69 5.74
N ASP A 113 7.83 1.82 6.72
CA ASP A 113 9.16 1.37 7.13
C ASP A 113 9.72 0.28 6.21
N TYR A 114 8.84 -0.54 5.59
CA TYR A 114 9.27 -1.65 4.74
C TYR A 114 8.23 -2.01 3.68
N VAL A 115 8.70 -2.65 2.61
CA VAL A 115 7.88 -3.37 1.65
C VAL A 115 8.27 -4.85 1.63
N SER A 116 7.31 -5.74 1.54
CA SER A 116 7.50 -7.17 1.36
C SER A 116 6.98 -7.58 -0.02
N CYS A 117 7.77 -8.31 -0.76
CA CYS A 117 7.42 -8.78 -2.10
C CYS A 117 8.04 -10.16 -2.38
N SER A 118 7.66 -10.77 -3.49
CA SER A 118 8.27 -12.02 -3.92
C SER A 118 9.77 -11.85 -4.15
N PRO A 119 10.60 -12.91 -3.95
CA PRO A 119 12.06 -12.82 -4.10
C PRO A 119 12.51 -12.25 -5.45
N TYR A 120 11.81 -12.60 -6.53
CA TYR A 120 12.12 -12.13 -7.89
C TYR A 120 11.88 -10.62 -8.09
N ARG A 121 11.06 -9.99 -7.25
CA ARG A 121 10.76 -8.56 -7.30
C ARG A 121 11.64 -7.71 -6.39
N VAL A 122 12.44 -8.32 -5.52
CA VAL A 122 13.31 -7.59 -4.58
C VAL A 122 14.26 -6.60 -5.28
N PRO A 123 14.95 -6.95 -6.38
CA PRO A 123 15.80 -5.98 -7.07
C PRO A 123 15.02 -4.77 -7.59
N ILE A 124 13.83 -4.99 -8.15
CA ILE A 124 12.95 -3.93 -8.66
C ILE A 124 12.45 -3.04 -7.52
N ALA A 125 11.99 -3.63 -6.41
CA ALA A 125 11.51 -2.88 -5.25
C ALA A 125 12.62 -2.02 -4.63
N ARG A 126 13.84 -2.54 -4.52
CA ARG A 126 15.00 -1.77 -4.03
C ARG A 126 15.35 -0.61 -4.94
N LEU A 127 15.32 -0.82 -6.27
CA LEU A 127 15.56 0.25 -7.23
C LEU A 127 14.47 1.32 -7.13
N ALA A 128 13.20 0.93 -7.07
CA ALA A 128 12.07 1.86 -6.94
C ALA A 128 12.16 2.69 -5.65
N ALA A 129 12.52 2.05 -4.53
CA ALA A 129 12.72 2.77 -3.27
C ALA A 129 13.87 3.80 -3.35
N ALA A 130 15.00 3.43 -3.95
CA ALA A 130 16.11 4.35 -4.17
C ALA A 130 15.72 5.53 -5.08
N GLN A 131 14.98 5.27 -6.15
CA GLN A 131 14.47 6.31 -7.06
C GLN A 131 13.48 7.25 -6.35
N ALA A 132 12.65 6.75 -5.46
CA ALA A 132 11.72 7.57 -4.67
C ALA A 132 12.46 8.61 -3.83
N VAL A 133 13.51 8.19 -3.11
CA VAL A 133 14.36 9.09 -2.32
C VAL A 133 15.04 10.15 -3.18
N ILE A 134 15.58 9.77 -4.35
CA ILE A 134 16.23 10.72 -5.27
C ILE A 134 15.23 11.75 -5.78
N LYS A 135 14.02 11.32 -6.18
CA LYS A 135 12.97 12.23 -6.67
C LYS A 135 12.56 13.24 -5.60
N GLU A 136 12.39 12.79 -4.35
CA GLU A 136 12.08 13.67 -3.23
C GLU A 136 13.17 14.72 -3.01
N SER A 137 14.45 14.31 -3.03
CA SER A 137 15.59 15.19 -2.84
C SER A 137 15.68 16.28 -3.94
N ILE A 138 15.37 15.92 -5.19
CA ILE A 138 15.39 16.86 -6.33
C ILE A 138 14.26 17.89 -6.21
N ASN A 139 13.06 17.47 -5.78
CA ASN A 139 11.92 18.37 -5.62
C ASN A 139 12.17 19.38 -4.50
N VAL A 140 12.69 18.94 -3.36
CA VAL A 140 13.08 19.85 -2.25
C VAL A 140 14.10 20.90 -2.67
N THR A 141 14.96 20.60 -3.67
CA THR A 141 15.99 21.53 -4.17
C THR A 141 15.43 22.54 -5.18
N ARG A 142 14.31 22.22 -5.84
CA ARG A 142 13.66 23.10 -6.83
C ARG A 142 12.73 24.15 -6.21
N ASP A 143 12.23 23.86 -5.00
CA ASP A 143 11.28 24.72 -4.26
C ASP A 143 12.01 25.74 -3.33
N LYS A 144 13.33 25.79 -3.40
CA LYS A 144 14.20 26.77 -2.72
C LYS A 144 14.83 27.75 -3.72
#